data_63ec6d4213d6f971ac54413bf7212120
#
_entry.id   63ec6d4213d6f971ac54413bf7212120
#
_cell.length_a   1.000
_cell.length_b   1.000
_cell.length_c   1.000
_cell.angle_alpha   90.00
_cell.angle_beta   90.00
_cell.angle_gamma   90.00
#
_symmetry.space_group_name_H-M   'P 1'
#
loop_
_entity.id
_entity.type
_entity.pdbx_description
1 polymer ?
#
loop_
_entity_poly.entity_id
_entity_poly.type
_entity_poly.pdbx_seq_one_letter_code
_entity_poly.pdbx_strand_id
1 'polypeptide(L)'
;MSDDGALLVLEDITVTFDGFKALNSLSLTLEPGELRAVIGPNGAGKTTMMDVITGKTKPDTGVLIFDTLHDLTRLDEPAIARLGIGRKFQRPTVFEPLSVRENLLLSLAGNRNPAFTLWAREKPSERERIDELLTTIRLTDDRHRRAGDLSHGQKQWLEIGMLLAQEPQLLLVDEPVAGMSDAETEQTAELLRDINRTRSLVVVEHDMAFVRALGVKVTVLHEGSVLAEGSIDEIQDDPRVIEVYLGR
;
A
#
# COMPACT_ATOMS: atom_id res chain seq x y z
N MET A 1 -6.05 -23.32 14.30
CA MET A 1 -5.57 -22.29 15.24
C MET A 1 -6.42 -21.07 14.94
N SER A 2 -7.22 -20.61 15.88
CA SER A 2 -8.06 -19.43 15.73
C SER A 2 -7.15 -18.21 15.60
N ASP A 3 -7.21 -17.53 14.44
CA ASP A 3 -6.58 -16.23 14.21
C ASP A 3 -7.33 -15.12 14.96
N ASP A 4 -7.41 -15.24 16.29
CA ASP A 4 -7.99 -14.23 17.16
C ASP A 4 -7.03 -13.03 17.21
N GLY A 5 -7.10 -12.16 16.20
CA GLY A 5 -6.36 -10.91 16.21
C GLY A 5 -5.75 -10.44 14.89
N ALA A 6 -5.73 -11.26 13.84
CA ALA A 6 -5.16 -10.85 12.55
C ALA A 6 -5.97 -9.73 11.88
N LEU A 7 -5.28 -8.73 11.31
CA LEU A 7 -5.93 -7.66 10.55
C LEU A 7 -6.38 -8.12 9.17
N LEU A 8 -5.56 -8.93 8.49
CA LEU A 8 -5.86 -9.44 7.16
C LEU A 8 -5.44 -10.90 7.06
N VAL A 9 -6.35 -11.76 6.59
CA VAL A 9 -6.11 -13.18 6.37
C VAL A 9 -6.46 -13.52 4.93
N LEU A 10 -5.49 -14.01 4.20
CA LEU A 10 -5.65 -14.72 2.91
C LEU A 10 -5.42 -16.20 3.19
N GLU A 11 -6.35 -17.06 2.82
CA GLU A 11 -6.25 -18.51 2.99
C GLU A 11 -6.61 -19.20 1.67
N ASP A 12 -5.65 -19.93 1.10
CA ASP A 12 -5.79 -20.73 -0.14
C ASP A 12 -6.37 -19.92 -1.34
N ILE A 13 -6.03 -18.66 -1.44
CA ILE A 13 -6.49 -17.78 -2.52
C ILE A 13 -5.93 -18.24 -3.85
N THR A 14 -6.82 -18.57 -4.78
CA THR A 14 -6.45 -18.92 -6.17
C THR A 14 -7.14 -17.97 -7.14
N VAL A 15 -6.39 -17.48 -8.12
CA VAL A 15 -6.87 -16.65 -9.23
C VAL A 15 -6.30 -17.17 -10.54
N THR A 16 -7.19 -17.42 -11.50
CA THR A 16 -6.82 -17.94 -12.83
C THR A 16 -7.24 -16.94 -13.91
N PHE A 17 -6.33 -16.58 -14.81
CA PHE A 17 -6.60 -15.82 -16.02
C PHE A 17 -6.29 -16.66 -17.25
N ASP A 18 -7.27 -16.93 -18.09
CA ASP A 18 -7.11 -17.70 -19.33
C ASP A 18 -6.34 -19.03 -19.16
N GLY A 19 -6.58 -19.74 -18.05
CA GLY A 19 -5.91 -20.99 -17.71
C GLY A 19 -4.56 -20.85 -17.00
N PHE A 20 -4.02 -19.64 -16.89
CA PHE A 20 -2.82 -19.35 -16.10
C PHE A 20 -3.18 -18.97 -14.67
N LYS A 21 -2.62 -19.68 -13.69
CA LYS A 21 -2.81 -19.37 -12.27
C LYS A 21 -1.90 -18.20 -11.87
N ALA A 22 -2.48 -17.03 -11.71
CA ALA A 22 -1.76 -15.85 -11.23
C ALA A 22 -1.56 -15.87 -9.70
N LEU A 23 -2.51 -16.47 -8.96
CA LEU A 23 -2.36 -16.87 -7.57
C LEU A 23 -2.71 -18.37 -7.47
N ASN A 24 -1.94 -19.11 -6.69
CA ASN A 24 -2.05 -20.55 -6.56
C ASN A 24 -1.98 -20.94 -5.09
N SER A 25 -3.15 -21.06 -4.44
CA SER A 25 -3.29 -21.36 -3.01
C SER A 25 -2.45 -20.41 -2.12
N LEU A 26 -2.50 -19.12 -2.44
CA LEU A 26 -1.78 -18.09 -1.68
C LEU A 26 -2.38 -17.97 -0.28
N SER A 27 -1.57 -18.17 0.75
CA SER A 27 -1.94 -17.92 2.14
C SER A 27 -0.97 -16.92 2.77
N LEU A 28 -1.51 -15.86 3.40
CA LEU A 28 -0.76 -14.81 4.05
C LEU A 28 -1.60 -14.21 5.17
N THR A 29 -0.99 -14.01 6.34
CA THR A 29 -1.61 -13.35 7.48
C THR A 29 -0.85 -12.09 7.84
N LEU A 30 -1.55 -10.99 8.07
CA LEU A 30 -1.01 -9.70 8.52
C LEU A 30 -1.59 -9.33 9.87
N GLU A 31 -0.73 -9.01 10.82
CA GLU A 31 -1.13 -8.58 12.16
C GLU A 31 -1.48 -7.07 12.20
N PRO A 32 -2.30 -6.62 13.15
CA PRO A 32 -2.53 -5.20 13.38
C PRO A 32 -1.22 -4.46 13.70
N GLY A 33 -1.00 -3.31 13.04
CA GLY A 33 0.22 -2.52 13.19
C GLY A 33 1.45 -3.09 12.49
N GLU A 34 1.31 -4.18 11.74
CA GLU A 34 2.42 -4.77 11.00
C GLU A 34 2.74 -3.95 9.73
N LEU A 35 4.05 -3.79 9.45
CA LEU A 35 4.57 -3.41 8.14
C LEU A 35 5.21 -4.65 7.52
N ARG A 36 4.66 -5.09 6.39
CA ARG A 36 5.12 -6.26 5.64
C ARG A 36 5.66 -5.85 4.28
N ALA A 37 6.87 -6.28 3.96
CA ALA A 37 7.38 -6.19 2.61
C ALA A 37 7.03 -7.47 1.82
N VAL A 38 6.53 -7.32 0.60
CA VAL A 38 6.24 -8.42 -0.31
C VAL A 38 7.13 -8.26 -1.54
N ILE A 39 7.99 -9.24 -1.78
CA ILE A 39 8.94 -9.26 -2.89
C ILE A 39 8.69 -10.47 -3.78
N GLY A 40 9.33 -10.51 -4.92
CA GLY A 40 9.26 -11.63 -5.87
C GLY A 40 9.53 -11.17 -7.30
N PRO A 41 9.87 -12.08 -8.20
CA PRO A 41 10.13 -11.75 -9.61
C PRO A 41 8.86 -11.19 -10.29
N ASN A 42 9.03 -10.68 -11.52
CA ASN A 42 7.91 -10.27 -12.35
C ASN A 42 7.03 -11.50 -12.63
N GLY A 43 5.70 -11.33 -12.53
CA GLY A 43 4.75 -12.42 -12.69
C GLY A 43 4.55 -13.31 -11.43
N ALA A 44 5.21 -13.03 -10.31
CA ALA A 44 5.05 -13.79 -9.07
C ALA A 44 3.66 -13.69 -8.41
N GLY A 45 2.77 -12.80 -8.90
CA GLY A 45 1.42 -12.64 -8.37
C GLY A 45 1.25 -11.41 -7.45
N LYS A 46 2.27 -10.60 -7.21
CA LYS A 46 2.24 -9.45 -6.28
C LYS A 46 1.08 -8.47 -6.57
N THR A 47 0.96 -8.01 -7.81
CA THR A 47 -0.12 -7.10 -8.23
C THR A 47 -1.49 -7.76 -8.14
N THR A 48 -1.60 -9.04 -8.52
CA THR A 48 -2.85 -9.81 -8.42
C THR A 48 -3.28 -9.97 -6.96
N MET A 49 -2.33 -10.23 -6.04
CA MET A 49 -2.62 -10.26 -4.60
C MET A 49 -3.21 -8.93 -4.13
N MET A 50 -2.61 -7.79 -4.49
CA MET A 50 -3.15 -6.48 -4.14
C MET A 50 -4.51 -6.21 -4.80
N ASP A 51 -4.71 -6.65 -6.05
CA ASP A 51 -5.99 -6.53 -6.77
C ASP A 51 -7.08 -7.37 -6.09
N VAL A 52 -6.74 -8.52 -5.52
CA VAL A 52 -7.67 -9.35 -4.74
C VAL A 52 -8.03 -8.68 -3.42
N ILE A 53 -7.05 -8.16 -2.67
CA ILE A 53 -7.28 -7.48 -1.39
C ILE A 53 -8.18 -6.25 -1.57
N THR A 54 -8.02 -5.52 -2.67
CA THR A 54 -8.85 -4.33 -2.96
C THR A 54 -10.19 -4.64 -3.64
N GLY A 55 -10.46 -5.91 -3.99
CA GLY A 55 -11.71 -6.34 -4.64
C GLY A 55 -11.79 -6.08 -6.14
N LYS A 56 -10.73 -5.55 -6.74
CA LYS A 56 -10.61 -5.34 -8.19
C LYS A 56 -10.60 -6.66 -8.97
N THR A 57 -10.01 -7.69 -8.37
CA THR A 57 -10.04 -9.07 -8.87
C THR A 57 -10.70 -9.97 -7.85
N LYS A 58 -11.66 -10.80 -8.27
CA LYS A 58 -12.28 -11.79 -7.40
C LYS A 58 -11.50 -13.10 -7.47
N PRO A 59 -11.21 -13.74 -6.32
CA PRO A 59 -10.58 -15.05 -6.33
C PRO A 59 -11.56 -16.13 -6.82
N ASP A 60 -11.03 -17.16 -7.46
CA ASP A 60 -11.79 -18.36 -7.87
C ASP A 60 -12.14 -19.22 -6.64
N THR A 61 -11.17 -19.33 -5.70
CA THR A 61 -11.32 -20.07 -4.44
C THR A 61 -10.53 -19.39 -3.34
N GLY A 62 -10.78 -19.78 -2.09
CA GLY A 62 -10.10 -19.32 -0.90
C GLY A 62 -10.93 -18.37 -0.05
N VAL A 63 -10.36 -17.95 1.06
CA VAL A 63 -10.98 -17.08 2.05
C VAL A 63 -10.15 -15.80 2.18
N LEU A 64 -10.82 -14.64 2.25
CA LEU A 64 -10.18 -13.34 2.43
C LEU A 64 -10.94 -12.54 3.49
N ILE A 65 -10.38 -12.47 4.69
CA ILE A 65 -11.01 -11.82 5.84
C ILE A 65 -10.21 -10.59 6.24
N PHE A 66 -10.91 -9.50 6.52
CA PHE A 66 -10.35 -8.26 7.07
C PHE A 66 -10.99 -7.95 8.42
N ASP A 67 -10.15 -7.54 9.38
CA ASP A 67 -10.56 -7.16 10.75
C ASP A 67 -11.45 -8.25 11.40
N THR A 68 -11.07 -9.52 11.22
CA THR A 68 -11.73 -10.74 11.72
C THR A 68 -13.23 -10.91 11.34
N LEU A 69 -13.85 -9.88 10.75
CA LEU A 69 -15.32 -9.79 10.56
C LEU A 69 -15.74 -9.72 9.08
N HIS A 70 -14.90 -9.15 8.20
CA HIS A 70 -15.32 -8.78 6.86
C HIS A 70 -14.77 -9.73 5.80
N ASP A 71 -15.65 -10.54 5.20
CA ASP A 71 -15.33 -11.35 4.01
C ASP A 71 -15.25 -10.43 2.78
N LEU A 72 -14.02 -10.09 2.38
CA LEU A 72 -13.76 -9.17 1.26
C LEU A 72 -14.11 -9.79 -0.10
N THR A 73 -14.22 -11.11 -0.20
CA THR A 73 -14.57 -11.78 -1.46
C THR A 73 -15.96 -11.37 -1.95
N ARG A 74 -16.85 -10.95 -1.04
CA ARG A 74 -18.22 -10.55 -1.27
C ARG A 74 -18.43 -9.06 -1.48
N LEU A 75 -17.39 -8.23 -1.27
CA LEU A 75 -17.48 -6.78 -1.31
C LEU A 75 -16.91 -6.24 -2.63
N ASP A 76 -17.43 -5.10 -3.09
CA ASP A 76 -16.85 -4.34 -4.20
C ASP A 76 -15.72 -3.41 -3.73
N GLU A 77 -14.93 -2.87 -4.66
CA GLU A 77 -13.82 -1.95 -4.36
C GLU A 77 -14.25 -0.76 -3.47
N PRO A 78 -15.38 -0.04 -3.75
CA PRO A 78 -15.81 1.06 -2.90
C PRO A 78 -16.19 0.65 -1.49
N ALA A 79 -16.75 -0.55 -1.28
CA ALA A 79 -17.07 -1.06 0.05
C ALA A 79 -15.79 -1.39 0.82
N ILE A 80 -14.82 -2.04 0.17
CA ILE A 80 -13.51 -2.37 0.75
C ILE A 80 -12.75 -1.09 1.14
N ALA A 81 -12.75 -0.08 0.28
CA ALA A 81 -12.13 1.21 0.60
C ALA A 81 -12.78 1.88 1.84
N ARG A 82 -14.12 1.76 2.00
CA ARG A 82 -14.82 2.29 3.18
C ARG A 82 -14.52 1.52 4.47
N LEU A 83 -14.10 0.27 4.38
CA LEU A 83 -13.60 -0.50 5.54
C LEU A 83 -12.20 -0.02 5.99
N GLY A 84 -11.56 0.85 5.24
CA GLY A 84 -10.25 1.39 5.58
C GLY A 84 -9.08 0.66 4.94
N ILE A 85 -9.26 0.05 3.77
CA ILE A 85 -8.17 -0.46 2.95
C ILE A 85 -7.88 0.55 1.85
N GLY A 86 -6.71 1.20 1.94
CA GLY A 86 -6.23 2.16 0.94
C GLY A 86 -5.14 1.55 0.06
N ARG A 87 -5.16 1.82 -1.25
CA ARG A 87 -4.10 1.40 -2.16
C ARG A 87 -3.53 2.56 -2.93
N LYS A 88 -2.20 2.68 -2.91
CA LYS A 88 -1.44 3.52 -3.82
C LYS A 88 -1.11 2.73 -5.08
N PHE A 89 -1.52 3.26 -6.23
CA PHE A 89 -1.21 2.66 -7.53
C PHE A 89 0.17 3.13 -8.04
N GLN A 90 0.74 2.39 -9.00
CA GLN A 90 2.05 2.69 -9.59
C GLN A 90 2.10 4.05 -10.31
N ARG A 91 0.98 4.50 -10.91
CA ARG A 91 0.93 5.79 -11.61
C ARG A 91 0.44 6.88 -10.67
N PRO A 92 1.17 8.03 -10.58
CA PRO A 92 0.74 9.16 -9.78
C PRO A 92 -0.67 9.65 -10.16
N THR A 93 -1.51 9.82 -9.15
CA THR A 93 -2.91 10.27 -9.30
C THR A 93 -3.13 11.67 -8.73
N VAL A 94 -2.05 12.46 -8.60
CA VAL A 94 -2.13 13.84 -8.11
C VAL A 94 -2.82 14.75 -9.13
N PHE A 95 -3.59 15.70 -8.64
CA PHE A 95 -4.17 16.78 -9.46
C PHE A 95 -3.10 17.85 -9.71
N GLU A 96 -2.32 17.71 -10.78
CA GLU A 96 -1.16 18.55 -11.09
C GLU A 96 -1.43 20.06 -11.11
N PRO A 97 -2.59 20.55 -11.61
CA PRO A 97 -2.90 21.99 -11.59
C PRO A 97 -3.13 22.57 -10.20
N LEU A 98 -3.46 21.72 -9.22
CA LEU A 98 -3.77 22.13 -7.86
C LEU A 98 -2.51 22.15 -6.99
N SER A 99 -2.54 22.94 -5.90
CA SER A 99 -1.49 22.93 -4.89
C SER A 99 -1.47 21.61 -4.09
N VAL A 100 -0.35 21.32 -3.42
CA VAL A 100 -0.21 20.19 -2.49
C VAL A 100 -1.37 20.19 -1.48
N ARG A 101 -1.65 21.36 -0.88
CA ARG A 101 -2.71 21.52 0.09
C ARG A 101 -4.10 21.22 -0.48
N GLU A 102 -4.40 21.70 -1.69
CA GLU A 102 -5.68 21.44 -2.36
C GLU A 102 -5.86 19.96 -2.70
N ASN A 103 -4.80 19.26 -3.11
CA ASN A 103 -4.82 17.82 -3.31
C ASN A 103 -5.22 17.06 -2.03
N LEU A 104 -4.59 17.42 -0.90
CA LEU A 104 -4.94 16.84 0.40
C LEU A 104 -6.38 17.19 0.81
N LEU A 105 -6.81 18.44 0.62
CA LEU A 105 -8.17 18.88 0.93
C LEU A 105 -9.22 18.07 0.16
N LEU A 106 -9.00 17.80 -1.12
CA LEU A 106 -9.91 17.00 -1.95
C LEU A 106 -9.96 15.53 -1.51
N SER A 107 -8.89 15.05 -0.87
CA SER A 107 -8.75 13.65 -0.47
C SER A 107 -9.25 13.36 0.94
N LEU A 108 -9.52 14.38 1.77
CA LEU A 108 -10.03 14.17 3.14
C LEU A 108 -11.32 13.34 3.13
N ALA A 109 -11.47 12.42 4.09
CA ALA A 109 -12.68 11.62 4.26
C ALA A 109 -13.91 12.51 4.49
N GLY A 110 -15.02 12.21 3.82
CA GLY A 110 -16.27 12.94 4.02
C GLY A 110 -17.18 12.96 2.79
N ASN A 111 -18.42 13.40 3.00
CA ASN A 111 -19.44 13.48 1.96
C ASN A 111 -19.19 14.73 1.09
N ARG A 112 -18.46 14.58 -0.02
CA ARG A 112 -18.03 15.68 -0.88
C ARG A 112 -18.83 15.72 -2.17
N ASN A 113 -19.83 16.58 -2.18
CA ASN A 113 -20.36 17.07 -3.45
C ASN A 113 -19.35 18.08 -4.03
N PRO A 114 -18.77 17.85 -5.25
CA PRO A 114 -17.79 18.72 -5.87
C PRO A 114 -18.23 20.19 -5.94
N ALA A 115 -19.54 20.44 -6.14
CA ALA A 115 -20.12 21.78 -6.13
C ALA A 115 -20.07 22.46 -4.75
N PHE A 116 -20.06 21.68 -3.67
CA PHE A 116 -19.98 22.20 -2.31
C PHE A 116 -18.53 22.53 -1.90
N THR A 117 -17.56 21.76 -2.40
CA THR A 117 -16.14 21.91 -2.07
C THR A 117 -15.54 23.23 -2.59
N LEU A 118 -16.02 23.74 -3.71
CA LEU A 118 -15.57 25.02 -4.31
C LEU A 118 -16.05 26.27 -3.55
N TRP A 119 -17.10 26.15 -2.72
CA TRP A 119 -17.74 27.28 -2.02
C TRP A 119 -17.77 27.11 -0.51
N ALA A 120 -17.42 25.94 0.02
CA ALA A 120 -17.42 25.68 1.46
C ALA A 120 -16.20 26.33 2.12
N ARG A 121 -16.41 27.07 3.20
CA ARG A 121 -15.33 27.47 4.09
C ARG A 121 -14.77 26.21 4.76
N GLU A 122 -13.46 26.03 4.64
CA GLU A 122 -12.71 24.99 5.33
C GLU A 122 -12.96 25.06 6.85
N LYS A 123 -13.24 23.90 7.45
CA LYS A 123 -13.41 23.77 8.89
C LYS A 123 -12.07 23.82 9.61
N PRO A 124 -11.99 24.34 10.84
CA PRO A 124 -10.75 24.30 11.62
C PRO A 124 -10.13 22.90 11.73
N SER A 125 -10.96 21.87 11.93
CA SER A 125 -10.51 20.47 12.01
C SER A 125 -9.92 19.94 10.69
N GLU A 126 -10.45 20.36 9.55
CA GLU A 126 -9.90 20.01 8.23
C GLU A 126 -8.52 20.64 8.04
N ARG A 127 -8.36 21.88 8.49
CA ARG A 127 -7.08 22.60 8.44
C ARG A 127 -6.03 21.94 9.31
N GLU A 128 -6.35 21.61 10.54
CA GLU A 128 -5.45 20.87 11.45
C GLU A 128 -5.04 19.53 10.83
N ARG A 129 -6.00 18.79 10.28
CA ARG A 129 -5.73 17.52 9.64
C ARG A 129 -4.81 17.63 8.43
N ILE A 130 -4.99 18.67 7.60
CA ILE A 130 -4.10 18.92 6.45
C ILE A 130 -2.69 19.30 6.93
N ASP A 131 -2.55 20.14 7.97
CA ASP A 131 -1.25 20.52 8.51
C ASP A 131 -0.50 19.30 9.12
N GLU A 132 -1.22 18.37 9.79
CA GLU A 132 -0.67 17.08 10.23
C GLU A 132 -0.19 16.23 9.06
N LEU A 133 -1.01 16.09 8.01
CA LEU A 133 -0.67 15.32 6.82
C LEU A 133 0.55 15.90 6.12
N LEU A 134 0.61 17.22 5.94
CA LEU A 134 1.75 17.92 5.35
C LEU A 134 3.05 17.66 6.11
N THR A 135 2.96 17.65 7.44
CA THR A 135 4.09 17.33 8.31
C THR A 135 4.52 15.87 8.13
N THR A 136 3.55 14.94 8.16
CA THR A 136 3.81 13.51 7.99
C THR A 136 4.50 13.22 6.67
N ILE A 137 3.99 13.77 5.54
CA ILE A 137 4.56 13.53 4.21
C ILE A 137 5.71 14.49 3.85
N ARG A 138 6.21 15.31 4.81
CA ARG A 138 7.37 16.20 4.65
C ARG A 138 7.22 17.24 3.55
N LEU A 139 5.99 17.71 3.28
CA LEU A 139 5.69 18.71 2.27
C LEU A 139 5.13 20.04 2.86
N THR A 140 5.44 20.33 4.12
CA THR A 140 4.97 21.54 4.81
C THR A 140 5.37 22.83 4.10
N ASP A 141 6.61 22.89 3.62
CA ASP A 141 7.14 24.08 2.92
C ASP A 141 6.59 24.21 1.50
N ASP A 142 6.21 23.09 0.89
CA ASP A 142 5.65 23.01 -0.47
C ASP A 142 4.10 23.14 -0.49
N ARG A 143 3.44 23.44 0.65
CA ARG A 143 1.97 23.42 0.78
C ARG A 143 1.21 24.20 -0.29
N HIS A 144 1.77 25.31 -0.77
CA HIS A 144 1.18 26.19 -1.78
C HIS A 144 1.74 25.96 -3.19
N ARG A 145 2.75 25.09 -3.33
CA ARG A 145 3.34 24.73 -4.61
C ARG A 145 2.38 23.86 -5.41
N ARG A 146 2.33 24.03 -6.73
CA ARG A 146 1.54 23.16 -7.59
C ARG A 146 2.09 21.73 -7.55
N ALA A 147 1.20 20.73 -7.49
CA ALA A 147 1.61 19.33 -7.49
C ALA A 147 2.38 18.94 -8.76
N GLY A 148 2.07 19.58 -9.89
CA GLY A 148 2.80 19.41 -11.15
C GLY A 148 4.28 19.77 -11.07
N ASP A 149 4.65 20.72 -10.23
CA ASP A 149 6.02 21.25 -10.08
C ASP A 149 6.87 20.46 -9.05
N LEU A 150 6.29 19.46 -8.39
CA LEU A 150 6.97 18.60 -7.43
C LEU A 150 7.93 17.63 -8.14
N SER A 151 9.00 17.21 -7.46
CA SER A 151 9.83 16.09 -7.90
C SER A 151 9.00 14.80 -7.96
N HIS A 152 9.54 13.77 -8.62
CA HIS A 152 8.86 12.48 -8.69
C HIS A 152 8.62 11.91 -7.28
N GLY A 153 9.62 11.90 -6.41
CA GLY A 153 9.51 11.46 -5.03
C GLY A 153 8.49 12.26 -4.22
N GLN A 154 8.52 13.60 -4.34
CA GLN A 154 7.53 14.45 -3.68
C GLN A 154 6.09 14.18 -4.14
N LYS A 155 5.86 13.87 -5.44
CA LYS A 155 4.55 13.44 -5.94
C LYS A 155 4.12 12.12 -5.30
N GLN A 156 5.02 11.17 -5.13
CA GLN A 156 4.76 9.90 -4.44
C GLN A 156 4.36 10.12 -2.98
N TRP A 157 5.08 11.01 -2.26
CA TRP A 157 4.72 11.37 -0.88
C TRP A 157 3.37 12.06 -0.78
N LEU A 158 3.05 12.96 -1.73
CA LEU A 158 1.73 13.59 -1.80
C LEU A 158 0.62 12.55 -1.98
N GLU A 159 0.81 11.54 -2.83
CA GLU A 159 -0.16 10.44 -3.00
C GLU A 159 -0.36 9.63 -1.72
N ILE A 160 0.73 9.33 -1.00
CA ILE A 160 0.63 8.68 0.31
C ILE A 160 -0.18 9.57 1.26
N GLY A 161 0.06 10.88 1.26
CA GLY A 161 -0.73 11.85 2.05
C GLY A 161 -2.21 11.87 1.68
N MET A 162 -2.53 11.80 0.38
CA MET A 162 -3.91 11.73 -0.10
C MET A 162 -4.62 10.44 0.35
N LEU A 163 -3.90 9.32 0.42
CA LEU A 163 -4.42 8.07 1.00
C LEU A 163 -4.62 8.19 2.51
N LEU A 164 -3.63 8.74 3.23
CA LEU A 164 -3.72 8.96 4.68
C LEU A 164 -4.88 9.90 5.06
N ALA A 165 -5.25 10.82 4.16
CA ALA A 165 -6.40 11.71 4.33
C ALA A 165 -7.74 10.95 4.42
N GLN A 166 -7.81 9.71 3.92
CA GLN A 166 -8.98 8.85 3.98
C GLN A 166 -9.01 7.98 5.25
N GLU A 167 -8.01 8.13 6.14
CA GLU A 167 -7.89 7.43 7.42
C GLU A 167 -7.90 5.89 7.30
N PRO A 168 -7.11 5.29 6.39
CA PRO A 168 -7.10 3.83 6.23
C PRO A 168 -6.51 3.14 7.46
N GLN A 169 -6.97 1.91 7.75
CA GLN A 169 -6.36 1.01 8.72
C GLN A 169 -5.19 0.23 8.09
N LEU A 170 -5.35 -0.14 6.80
CA LEU A 170 -4.36 -0.86 6.00
C LEU A 170 -4.02 -0.06 4.75
N LEU A 171 -2.73 0.21 4.54
CA LEU A 171 -2.22 0.78 3.30
C LEU A 171 -1.51 -0.29 2.48
N LEU A 172 -1.88 -0.38 1.21
CA LEU A 172 -1.20 -1.17 0.20
C LEU A 172 -0.39 -0.23 -0.69
N VAL A 173 0.93 -0.37 -0.68
CA VAL A 173 1.84 0.55 -1.38
C VAL A 173 2.64 -0.23 -2.42
N ASP A 174 2.44 0.11 -3.70
CA ASP A 174 3.04 -0.60 -4.82
C ASP A 174 4.20 0.22 -5.37
N GLU A 175 5.43 -0.33 -5.31
CA GLU A 175 6.68 0.24 -5.78
C GLU A 175 6.87 1.72 -5.40
N PRO A 176 6.87 2.05 -4.07
CA PRO A 176 6.90 3.44 -3.62
C PRO A 176 8.16 4.22 -3.99
N VAL A 177 9.26 3.54 -4.28
CA VAL A 177 10.57 4.19 -4.55
C VAL A 177 11.01 4.11 -6.02
N ALA A 178 10.14 3.62 -6.91
CA ALA A 178 10.46 3.54 -8.33
C ALA A 178 10.87 4.91 -8.89
N GLY A 179 12.08 5.01 -9.46
CA GLY A 179 12.62 6.25 -10.07
C GLY A 179 13.06 7.34 -9.08
N MET A 180 13.18 7.02 -7.80
CA MET A 180 13.73 7.92 -6.79
C MET A 180 15.26 7.86 -6.72
N SER A 181 15.88 8.95 -6.25
CA SER A 181 17.28 8.96 -5.83
C SER A 181 17.47 8.19 -4.52
N ASP A 182 18.71 7.79 -4.19
CA ASP A 182 19.03 7.09 -2.94
C ASP A 182 18.56 7.87 -1.71
N ALA A 183 18.72 9.20 -1.71
CA ALA A 183 18.27 10.07 -0.62
C ALA A 183 16.73 10.08 -0.47
N GLU A 184 15.98 10.14 -1.58
CA GLU A 184 14.52 10.06 -1.56
C GLU A 184 14.04 8.67 -1.13
N THR A 185 14.75 7.61 -1.53
CA THR A 185 14.49 6.22 -1.13
C THR A 185 14.63 6.05 0.39
N GLU A 186 15.71 6.55 0.98
CA GLU A 186 15.91 6.51 2.45
C GLU A 186 14.82 7.29 3.19
N GLN A 187 14.51 8.51 2.73
CA GLN A 187 13.44 9.32 3.29
C GLN A 187 12.07 8.66 3.18
N THR A 188 11.82 7.91 2.09
CA THR A 188 10.57 7.15 1.92
C THR A 188 10.50 5.97 2.88
N ALA A 189 11.61 5.28 3.14
CA ALA A 189 11.66 4.22 4.14
C ALA A 189 11.33 4.75 5.54
N GLU A 190 11.89 5.90 5.92
CA GLU A 190 11.57 6.56 7.18
C GLU A 190 10.09 6.99 7.25
N LEU A 191 9.57 7.59 6.18
CA LEU A 191 8.16 7.99 6.09
C LEU A 191 7.22 6.79 6.32
N LEU A 192 7.46 5.66 5.65
CA LEU A 192 6.62 4.47 5.82
C LEU A 192 6.72 3.88 7.24
N ARG A 193 7.92 3.90 7.87
CA ARG A 193 8.07 3.51 9.28
C ARG A 193 7.32 4.44 10.23
N ASP A 194 7.32 5.75 9.97
CA ASP A 194 6.56 6.70 10.78
C ASP A 194 5.05 6.48 10.65
N ILE A 195 4.55 6.25 9.43
CA ILE A 195 3.14 5.91 9.18
C ILE A 195 2.77 4.59 9.88
N ASN A 196 3.67 3.61 9.88
CA ASN A 196 3.43 2.30 10.50
C ASN A 196 3.18 2.37 12.01
N ARG A 197 3.62 3.41 12.71
CA ARG A 197 3.35 3.58 14.14
C ARG A 197 1.85 3.61 14.47
N THR A 198 1.02 3.92 13.49
CA THR A 198 -0.43 4.07 13.67
C THR A 198 -1.27 3.29 12.66
N ARG A 199 -0.65 2.66 11.66
CA ARG A 199 -1.32 1.99 10.54
C ARG A 199 -0.59 0.69 10.19
N SER A 200 -1.30 -0.26 9.64
CA SER A 200 -0.69 -1.44 9.02
C SER A 200 -0.36 -1.16 7.56
N LEU A 201 0.74 -1.72 7.07
CA LEU A 201 1.18 -1.50 5.69
C LEU A 201 1.61 -2.82 5.03
N VAL A 202 1.27 -2.95 3.76
CA VAL A 202 1.89 -3.92 2.86
C VAL A 202 2.60 -3.14 1.75
N VAL A 203 3.90 -3.36 1.62
CA VAL A 203 4.74 -2.71 0.60
C VAL A 203 5.21 -3.75 -0.38
N VAL A 204 4.83 -3.60 -1.64
CA VAL A 204 5.33 -4.45 -2.74
C VAL A 204 6.53 -3.75 -3.34
N GLU A 205 7.66 -4.43 -3.38
CA GLU A 205 8.91 -3.85 -3.88
C GLU A 205 9.83 -4.91 -4.50
N HIS A 206 10.80 -4.43 -5.26
CA HIS A 206 11.87 -5.22 -5.84
C HIS A 206 13.27 -4.66 -5.51
N ASP A 207 13.35 -3.46 -4.92
CA ASP A 207 14.59 -2.85 -4.44
C ASP A 207 14.95 -3.43 -3.05
N MET A 208 15.98 -4.30 -3.05
CA MET A 208 16.43 -4.97 -1.82
C MET A 208 17.09 -4.02 -0.82
N ALA A 209 17.69 -2.92 -1.28
CA ALA A 209 18.29 -1.93 -0.40
C ALA A 209 17.19 -1.20 0.37
N PHE A 210 16.11 -0.84 -0.30
CA PHE A 210 14.93 -0.24 0.32
C PHE A 210 14.24 -1.20 1.29
N VAL A 211 14.02 -2.47 0.89
CA VAL A 211 13.43 -3.49 1.78
C VAL A 211 14.29 -3.70 3.02
N ARG A 212 15.61 -3.71 2.89
CA ARG A 212 16.55 -3.74 4.02
C ARG A 212 16.43 -2.51 4.91
N ALA A 213 16.32 -1.31 4.31
CA ALA A 213 16.14 -0.07 5.05
C ALA A 213 14.81 -0.05 5.83
N LEU A 214 13.75 -0.68 5.35
CA LEU A 214 12.50 -0.85 6.10
C LEU A 214 12.70 -1.66 7.39
N GLY A 215 13.55 -2.69 7.38
CA GLY A 215 13.87 -3.52 8.54
C GLY A 215 12.69 -4.34 9.06
N VAL A 216 11.88 -4.89 8.17
CA VAL A 216 10.59 -5.54 8.46
C VAL A 216 10.56 -7.00 7.99
N LYS A 217 9.51 -7.72 8.37
CA LYS A 217 9.25 -9.07 7.86
C LYS A 217 8.99 -9.01 6.35
N VAL A 218 9.62 -9.92 5.62
CA VAL A 218 9.55 -10.05 4.17
C VAL A 218 8.82 -11.33 3.82
N THR A 219 7.88 -11.25 2.87
CA THR A 219 7.23 -12.39 2.22
C THR A 219 7.70 -12.45 0.77
N VAL A 220 8.22 -13.59 0.35
CA VAL A 220 8.63 -13.84 -1.04
C VAL A 220 7.52 -14.56 -1.76
N LEU A 221 7.01 -13.97 -2.85
CA LEU A 221 6.07 -14.62 -3.76
C LEU A 221 6.81 -15.22 -4.96
N HIS A 222 6.38 -16.41 -5.34
CA HIS A 222 6.81 -17.08 -6.56
C HIS A 222 5.67 -17.94 -7.12
N GLU A 223 5.40 -17.81 -8.42
CA GLU A 223 4.33 -18.56 -9.13
C GLU A 223 2.98 -18.53 -8.40
N GLY A 224 2.62 -17.36 -7.86
CA GLY A 224 1.34 -17.13 -7.19
C GLY A 224 1.22 -17.70 -5.78
N SER A 225 2.31 -18.20 -5.19
CA SER A 225 2.34 -18.78 -3.84
C SER A 225 3.41 -18.10 -2.97
N VAL A 226 3.30 -18.24 -1.65
CA VAL A 226 4.37 -17.82 -0.72
C VAL A 226 5.49 -18.87 -0.78
N LEU A 227 6.68 -18.42 -1.16
CA LEU A 227 7.89 -19.24 -1.21
C LEU A 227 8.62 -19.28 0.14
N ALA A 228 8.77 -18.10 0.77
CA ALA A 228 9.47 -17.95 2.03
C ALA A 228 8.98 -16.70 2.79
N GLU A 229 9.12 -16.70 4.11
CA GLU A 229 8.88 -15.55 4.98
C GLU A 229 9.98 -15.48 6.05
N GLY A 230 10.44 -14.27 6.36
CA GLY A 230 11.47 -14.03 7.39
C GLY A 230 12.00 -12.60 7.35
N SER A 231 13.11 -12.35 8.03
CA SER A 231 13.89 -11.14 7.89
C SER A 231 14.56 -11.09 6.51
N ILE A 232 14.98 -9.91 6.07
CA ILE A 232 15.65 -9.77 4.77
C ILE A 232 16.94 -10.62 4.70
N ASP A 233 17.65 -10.79 5.81
CA ASP A 233 18.87 -11.59 5.87
C ASP A 233 18.57 -13.08 5.71
N GLU A 234 17.55 -13.61 6.41
CA GLU A 234 17.10 -15.00 6.25
C GLU A 234 16.62 -15.28 4.81
N ILE A 235 15.90 -14.32 4.19
CA ILE A 235 15.41 -14.44 2.83
C ILE A 235 16.56 -14.47 1.81
N GLN A 236 17.59 -13.65 1.98
CA GLN A 236 18.74 -13.62 1.08
C GLN A 236 19.61 -14.88 1.15
N ASP A 237 19.59 -15.58 2.28
CA ASP A 237 20.33 -16.82 2.50
C ASP A 237 19.51 -18.07 2.16
N ASP A 238 18.21 -17.96 1.86
CA ASP A 238 17.35 -19.10 1.50
C ASP A 238 17.70 -19.60 0.08
N PRO A 239 18.15 -20.86 -0.05
CA PRO A 239 18.53 -21.44 -1.35
C PRO A 239 17.39 -21.40 -2.39
N ARG A 240 16.14 -21.54 -1.97
CA ARG A 240 14.96 -21.50 -2.85
C ARG A 240 14.77 -20.10 -3.42
N VAL A 241 14.98 -19.07 -2.60
CA VAL A 241 14.89 -17.65 -3.02
C VAL A 241 16.03 -17.32 -3.98
N ILE A 242 17.26 -17.77 -3.66
CA ILE A 242 18.43 -17.59 -4.53
C ILE A 242 18.20 -18.21 -5.91
N GLU A 243 17.66 -19.43 -5.96
CA GLU A 243 17.35 -20.13 -7.22
C GLU A 243 16.36 -19.32 -8.07
N VAL A 244 15.29 -18.81 -7.46
CA VAL A 244 14.25 -18.04 -8.15
C VAL A 244 14.78 -16.71 -8.71
N TYR A 245 15.66 -16.02 -8.00
CA TYR A 245 16.20 -14.72 -8.43
C TYR A 245 17.40 -14.86 -9.39
N LEU A 246 18.20 -15.92 -9.29
CA LEU A 246 19.35 -16.14 -10.15
C LEU A 246 19.04 -17.02 -11.39
N GLY A 247 17.84 -17.61 -11.46
CA GLY A 247 17.41 -18.39 -12.62
C GLY A 247 18.23 -19.67 -12.85
N ARG A 248 18.68 -20.34 -11.78
CA ARG A 248 19.47 -21.56 -11.84
C ARG A 248 18.67 -22.76 -11.37
#